data_678fb150c3eb273cf38d8a76c375afbb
#
_entry.id   678fb150c3eb273cf38d8a76c375afbb
#
_cell.length_a   1.000
_cell.length_b   1.000
_cell.length_c   1.000
_cell.angle_alpha   90.00
_cell.angle_beta   90.00
_cell.angle_gamma   90.00
#
_symmetry.space_group_name_H-M   'P 1'
#
loop_
_entity.id
_entity.type
_entity.pdbx_description
1 polymer ?
#
loop_
_entity_poly.entity_id
_entity_poly.type
_entity_poly.pdbx_seq_one_letter_code
_entity_poly.pdbx_strand_id
1 'polypeptide(L)'
;MTKSQKDEAKFLDTRIDDETASFIEKWNLAIMAAALLHDADHIRQAVKWKYKIPLQLWIINLAVYVLPTVSEFLIRNKRSSSFMTVVSSGIVTSAAFLKVHLWKPTTDIWGVWNHNYFKLAKGVWHEGQFIKGIDWIDWALLLDLPAVSIPACIASLKKRKEFKEKLLTEGK
;
A
#
# COMPACT_ATOMS: atom_id res chain seq x y z
N MET A 1 22.60 -21.04 -9.87
CA MET A 1 22.57 -19.57 -9.68
C MET A 1 23.67 -18.95 -10.55
N THR A 2 23.29 -17.93 -11.32
CA THR A 2 24.27 -17.13 -12.09
C THR A 2 25.08 -16.25 -11.15
N LYS A 3 26.22 -15.70 -11.63
CA LYS A 3 27.02 -14.72 -10.86
C LYS A 3 26.14 -13.52 -10.42
N SER A 4 25.32 -12.98 -11.32
CA SER A 4 24.39 -11.88 -11.03
C SER A 4 23.39 -12.20 -9.91
N GLN A 5 22.83 -13.42 -9.86
CA GLN A 5 21.94 -13.86 -8.80
C GLN A 5 22.64 -13.97 -7.44
N LYS A 6 23.91 -14.40 -7.43
CA LYS A 6 24.71 -14.47 -6.19
C LYS A 6 25.03 -13.06 -5.66
N ASP A 7 25.37 -12.13 -6.55
CA ASP A 7 25.69 -10.75 -6.20
C ASP A 7 24.44 -10.03 -5.64
N GLU A 8 23.26 -10.27 -6.24
CA GLU A 8 22.00 -9.73 -5.74
C GLU A 8 21.62 -10.34 -4.37
N ALA A 9 21.77 -11.65 -4.19
CA ALA A 9 21.50 -12.29 -2.91
C ALA A 9 22.41 -11.76 -1.79
N LYS A 10 23.69 -11.55 -2.08
CA LYS A 10 24.65 -10.94 -1.16
C LYS A 10 24.25 -9.50 -0.84
N PHE A 11 23.83 -8.72 -1.84
CA PHE A 11 23.34 -7.36 -1.63
C PHE A 11 22.13 -7.33 -0.70
N LEU A 12 21.15 -8.21 -0.89
CA LEU A 12 19.93 -8.24 -0.07
C LEU A 12 20.19 -8.54 1.42
N ASP A 13 21.33 -9.12 1.75
CA ASP A 13 21.76 -9.38 3.13
C ASP A 13 22.70 -8.28 3.70
N THR A 14 23.07 -7.30 2.89
CA THR A 14 23.92 -6.19 3.33
C THR A 14 23.17 -5.27 4.30
N ARG A 15 23.89 -4.73 5.29
CA ARG A 15 23.32 -3.73 6.21
C ARG A 15 23.39 -2.35 5.60
N ILE A 16 22.29 -1.60 5.72
CA ILE A 16 22.20 -0.18 5.39
C ILE A 16 22.56 0.69 6.60
N ASP A 17 23.03 1.91 6.35
CA ASP A 17 23.31 2.89 7.40
C ASP A 17 22.02 3.52 7.96
N ASP A 18 22.14 4.21 9.10
CA ASP A 18 21.00 4.81 9.82
C ASP A 18 20.29 5.89 8.99
N GLU A 19 21.03 6.68 8.22
CA GLU A 19 20.46 7.72 7.37
C GLU A 19 19.59 7.09 6.28
N THR A 20 20.10 6.05 5.63
CA THR A 20 19.38 5.30 4.61
C THR A 20 18.14 4.61 5.18
N ALA A 21 18.27 3.98 6.36
CA ALA A 21 17.14 3.35 7.05
C ALA A 21 16.05 4.38 7.36
N SER A 22 16.41 5.50 7.99
CA SER A 22 15.46 6.58 8.32
C SER A 22 14.79 7.18 7.09
N PHE A 23 15.53 7.31 5.97
CA PHE A 23 14.95 7.79 4.72
C PHE A 23 13.87 6.85 4.18
N ILE A 24 14.12 5.54 4.17
CA ILE A 24 13.18 4.53 3.66
C ILE A 24 11.98 4.39 4.61
N GLU A 25 12.22 4.46 5.94
CA GLU A 25 11.18 4.38 6.97
C GLU A 25 10.11 5.45 6.77
N LYS A 26 10.50 6.69 6.49
CA LYS A 26 9.56 7.79 6.23
C LYS A 26 8.61 7.46 5.08
N TRP A 27 9.10 6.88 4.01
CA TRP A 27 8.27 6.47 2.88
C TRP A 27 7.37 5.29 3.20
N ASN A 28 7.88 4.30 3.95
CA ASN A 28 7.08 3.17 4.41
C ASN A 28 5.93 3.62 5.32
N LEU A 29 6.23 4.49 6.27
CA LEU A 29 5.21 5.07 7.18
C LEU A 29 4.20 5.93 6.42
N ALA A 30 4.62 6.66 5.39
CA ALA A 30 3.70 7.44 4.55
C ALA A 30 2.71 6.53 3.80
N ILE A 31 3.17 5.39 3.24
CA ILE A 31 2.28 4.40 2.61
C ILE A 31 1.29 3.84 3.65
N MET A 32 1.76 3.49 4.84
CA MET A 32 0.90 2.99 5.92
C MET A 32 -0.14 4.04 6.35
N ALA A 33 0.28 5.29 6.49
CA ALA A 33 -0.61 6.38 6.87
C ALA A 33 -1.70 6.63 5.82
N ALA A 34 -1.35 6.63 4.53
CA ALA A 34 -2.32 6.76 3.45
C ALA A 34 -3.35 5.61 3.47
N ALA A 35 -2.90 4.36 3.65
CA ALA A 35 -3.80 3.21 3.78
C ALA A 35 -4.72 3.33 5.00
N LEU A 36 -4.18 3.72 6.17
CA LEU A 36 -4.96 3.91 7.40
C LEU A 36 -6.02 5.02 7.25
N LEU A 37 -5.68 6.12 6.60
CA LEU A 37 -6.62 7.22 6.36
C LEU A 37 -7.76 6.77 5.45
N HIS A 38 -7.46 6.01 4.40
CA HIS A 38 -8.48 5.43 3.52
C HIS A 38 -9.38 4.45 4.27
N ASP A 39 -8.81 3.54 5.08
CA ASP A 39 -9.58 2.60 5.90
C ASP A 39 -10.45 3.29 6.95
N ALA A 40 -9.95 4.36 7.56
CA ALA A 40 -10.73 5.15 8.50
C ALA A 40 -11.93 5.82 7.81
N ASP A 41 -11.79 6.20 6.54
CA ASP A 41 -12.90 6.76 5.76
C ASP A 41 -14.02 5.73 5.52
N HIS A 42 -13.70 4.46 5.39
CA HIS A 42 -14.72 3.43 5.31
C HIS A 42 -15.61 3.35 6.56
N ILE A 43 -15.04 3.64 7.75
CA ILE A 43 -15.84 3.75 8.98
C ILE A 43 -16.79 4.94 8.90
N ARG A 44 -16.31 6.10 8.42
CA ARG A 44 -17.14 7.28 8.17
C ARG A 44 -18.29 6.97 7.21
N GLN A 45 -18.00 6.26 6.11
CA GLN A 45 -19.02 5.84 5.13
C GLN A 45 -20.03 4.88 5.74
N ALA A 46 -19.57 3.90 6.53
CA ALA A 46 -20.46 2.95 7.20
C ALA A 46 -21.45 3.67 8.15
N VAL A 47 -20.99 4.67 8.89
CA VAL A 47 -21.84 5.51 9.73
C VAL A 47 -22.81 6.34 8.87
N LYS A 48 -22.33 6.99 7.83
CA LYS A 48 -23.13 7.84 6.91
C LYS A 48 -24.25 7.06 6.23
N TRP A 49 -23.96 5.86 5.76
CA TRP A 49 -24.88 5.02 5.01
C TRP A 49 -25.53 3.91 5.83
N LYS A 50 -25.28 3.87 7.14
CA LYS A 50 -25.90 2.96 8.12
C LYS A 50 -25.75 1.48 7.78
N TYR A 51 -24.62 1.07 7.22
CA TYR A 51 -24.32 -0.33 6.97
C TYR A 51 -23.25 -0.88 7.92
N LYS A 52 -23.19 -2.21 8.05
CA LYS A 52 -22.16 -2.88 8.82
C LYS A 52 -21.02 -3.34 7.92
N ILE A 53 -19.80 -3.12 8.36
CA ILE A 53 -18.60 -3.66 7.71
C ILE A 53 -18.46 -5.11 8.16
N PRO A 54 -18.51 -6.11 7.24
CA PRO A 54 -18.37 -7.51 7.60
C PRO A 54 -16.98 -7.79 8.19
N LEU A 55 -16.92 -8.73 9.15
CA LEU A 55 -15.65 -9.14 9.75
C LEU A 55 -14.66 -9.67 8.71
N GLN A 56 -15.14 -10.38 7.69
CA GLN A 56 -14.32 -10.89 6.60
C GLN A 56 -13.58 -9.77 5.85
N LEU A 57 -14.23 -8.62 5.69
CA LEU A 57 -13.61 -7.47 5.04
C LEU A 57 -12.48 -6.90 5.90
N TRP A 58 -12.68 -6.78 7.22
CA TRP A 58 -11.63 -6.36 8.13
C TRP A 58 -10.41 -7.29 8.08
N ILE A 59 -10.63 -8.61 8.06
CA ILE A 59 -9.55 -9.59 7.97
C ILE A 59 -8.78 -9.44 6.64
N ILE A 60 -9.48 -9.28 5.52
CA ILE A 60 -8.86 -9.11 4.21
C ILE A 60 -8.10 -7.78 4.14
N ASN A 61 -8.66 -6.74 4.73
CA ASN A 61 -8.04 -5.43 4.77
C ASN A 61 -6.72 -5.45 5.56
N LEU A 62 -6.64 -6.23 6.64
CA LEU A 62 -5.38 -6.42 7.37
C LEU A 62 -4.24 -6.98 6.49
N ALA A 63 -4.56 -7.73 5.43
CA ALA A 63 -3.55 -8.25 4.51
C ALA A 63 -2.78 -7.14 3.80
N VAL A 64 -3.37 -5.96 3.61
CA VAL A 64 -2.71 -4.79 3.00
C VAL A 64 -1.53 -4.31 3.85
N TYR A 65 -1.60 -4.48 5.17
CA TYR A 65 -0.56 -4.04 6.10
C TYR A 65 0.59 -5.04 6.26
N VAL A 66 0.49 -6.25 5.71
CA VAL A 66 1.54 -7.28 5.86
C VAL A 66 2.86 -6.81 5.25
N LEU A 67 2.85 -6.35 4.00
CA LEU A 67 4.06 -5.90 3.33
C LEU A 67 4.68 -4.66 3.99
N PRO A 68 3.93 -3.59 4.31
CA PRO A 68 4.48 -2.47 5.06
C PRO A 68 5.06 -2.86 6.42
N THR A 69 4.44 -3.79 7.14
CA THR A 69 4.94 -4.28 8.44
C THR A 69 6.24 -5.07 8.26
N VAL A 70 6.31 -5.94 7.24
CA VAL A 70 7.55 -6.66 6.90
C VAL A 70 8.64 -5.67 6.50
N SER A 71 8.30 -4.63 5.71
CA SER A 71 9.23 -3.56 5.34
C SER A 71 9.78 -2.86 6.59
N GLU A 72 8.90 -2.51 7.52
CA GLU A 72 9.29 -1.86 8.78
C GLU A 72 10.25 -2.72 9.60
N PHE A 73 9.94 -4.02 9.72
CA PHE A 73 10.84 -4.97 10.38
C PHE A 73 12.22 -5.02 9.73
N LEU A 74 12.28 -5.07 8.39
CA LEU A 74 13.55 -5.10 7.65
C LEU A 74 14.32 -3.79 7.77
N ILE A 75 13.64 -2.65 7.76
CA ILE A 75 14.23 -1.33 7.95
C ILE A 75 14.87 -1.24 9.35
N ARG A 76 14.14 -1.59 10.40
CA ARG A 76 14.65 -1.57 11.79
C ARG A 76 15.83 -2.51 11.99
N ASN A 77 15.88 -3.62 11.27
CA ASN A 77 17.01 -4.53 11.24
C ASN A 77 18.10 -4.10 10.23
N LYS A 78 17.95 -2.92 9.62
CA LYS A 78 18.90 -2.34 8.65
C LYS A 78 19.24 -3.24 7.49
N ARG A 79 18.25 -4.00 6.99
CA ARG A 79 18.43 -4.90 5.85
C ARG A 79 18.19 -4.18 4.53
N SER A 80 19.09 -4.31 3.57
CA SER A 80 18.94 -3.70 2.24
C SER A 80 17.78 -4.28 1.42
N SER A 81 17.27 -5.46 1.80
CA SER A 81 16.01 -6.00 1.25
C SER A 81 14.80 -5.09 1.49
N SER A 82 14.86 -4.20 2.50
CA SER A 82 13.82 -3.21 2.77
C SER A 82 13.50 -2.29 1.59
N PHE A 83 14.48 -1.96 0.74
CA PHE A 83 14.22 -1.16 -0.45
C PHE A 83 13.13 -1.77 -1.34
N MET A 84 13.27 -3.06 -1.63
CA MET A 84 12.32 -3.75 -2.53
C MET A 84 11.00 -4.09 -1.84
N THR A 85 11.00 -4.33 -0.53
CA THR A 85 9.75 -4.55 0.21
C THR A 85 8.92 -3.28 0.30
N VAL A 86 9.52 -2.10 0.46
CA VAL A 86 8.79 -0.81 0.38
C VAL A 86 8.22 -0.58 -1.02
N VAL A 87 8.99 -0.87 -2.07
CA VAL A 87 8.49 -0.79 -3.46
C VAL A 87 7.29 -1.73 -3.66
N SER A 88 7.43 -2.99 -3.25
CA SER A 88 6.35 -3.98 -3.35
C SER A 88 5.12 -3.56 -2.54
N SER A 89 5.33 -3.03 -1.33
CA SER A 89 4.28 -2.48 -0.47
C SER A 89 3.49 -1.38 -1.19
N GLY A 90 4.17 -0.37 -1.73
CA GLY A 90 3.51 0.74 -2.44
C GLY A 90 2.69 0.26 -3.65
N ILE A 91 3.27 -0.64 -4.47
CA ILE A 91 2.59 -1.18 -5.66
C ILE A 91 1.37 -2.00 -5.26
N VAL A 92 1.53 -2.95 -4.32
CA VAL A 92 0.45 -3.87 -3.94
C VAL A 92 -0.68 -3.13 -3.23
N THR A 93 -0.35 -2.22 -2.30
CA THR A 93 -1.36 -1.42 -1.60
C THR A 93 -2.17 -0.59 -2.59
N SER A 94 -1.51 0.21 -3.44
CA SER A 94 -2.22 1.04 -4.43
C SER A 94 -3.05 0.20 -5.41
N ALA A 95 -2.49 -0.89 -5.93
CA ALA A 95 -3.19 -1.75 -6.88
C ALA A 95 -4.41 -2.44 -6.26
N ALA A 96 -4.31 -2.89 -5.00
CA ALA A 96 -5.41 -3.55 -4.29
C ALA A 96 -6.58 -2.59 -4.10
N PHE A 97 -6.34 -1.39 -3.57
CA PHE A 97 -7.40 -0.40 -3.35
C PHE A 97 -8.00 0.10 -4.67
N LEU A 98 -7.18 0.46 -5.67
CA LEU A 98 -7.67 0.87 -6.98
C LEU A 98 -8.53 -0.22 -7.63
N LYS A 99 -8.12 -1.49 -7.53
CA LYS A 99 -8.90 -2.60 -8.08
C LYS A 99 -10.26 -2.74 -7.40
N VAL A 100 -10.31 -2.69 -6.08
CA VAL A 100 -11.56 -2.84 -5.33
C VAL A 100 -12.55 -1.74 -5.68
N HIS A 101 -12.10 -0.50 -5.82
CA HIS A 101 -12.97 0.65 -6.03
C HIS A 101 -13.30 0.93 -7.51
N LEU A 102 -12.40 0.64 -8.43
CA LEU A 102 -12.57 1.01 -9.85
C LEU A 102 -12.94 -0.15 -10.76
N TRP A 103 -12.70 -1.40 -10.33
CA TRP A 103 -12.95 -2.58 -11.15
C TRP A 103 -14.28 -3.26 -10.82
N LYS A 104 -14.74 -4.11 -11.74
CA LYS A 104 -15.93 -4.93 -11.50
C LYS A 104 -15.68 -5.82 -10.28
N PRO A 105 -16.59 -5.81 -9.26
CA PRO A 105 -16.46 -6.69 -8.12
C PRO A 105 -16.47 -8.16 -8.54
N THR A 106 -15.67 -8.95 -7.85
CA THR A 106 -15.54 -10.40 -8.09
C THR A 106 -16.36 -11.23 -7.10
N THR A 107 -16.81 -10.62 -6.00
CA THR A 107 -17.62 -11.27 -4.95
C THR A 107 -18.65 -10.29 -4.40
N ASP A 108 -19.77 -10.80 -3.88
CA ASP A 108 -20.86 -10.00 -3.29
C ASP A 108 -20.86 -10.01 -1.75
N ILE A 109 -19.79 -10.53 -1.14
CA ILE A 109 -19.70 -10.68 0.33
C ILE A 109 -19.41 -9.39 1.09
N TRP A 110 -19.07 -8.32 0.39
CA TRP A 110 -18.55 -7.09 1.02
C TRP A 110 -19.54 -5.93 1.03
N GLY A 111 -20.79 -6.23 0.73
CA GLY A 111 -21.83 -5.22 0.77
C GLY A 111 -21.61 -4.08 -0.22
N VAL A 112 -21.86 -2.85 0.23
CA VAL A 112 -21.76 -1.66 -0.62
C VAL A 112 -20.36 -1.45 -1.20
N TRP A 113 -19.32 -1.88 -0.53
CA TRP A 113 -17.92 -1.77 -0.98
C TRP A 113 -17.57 -2.66 -2.16
N ASN A 114 -18.40 -3.67 -2.42
CA ASN A 114 -18.26 -4.49 -3.61
C ASN A 114 -18.75 -3.78 -4.88
N HIS A 115 -19.33 -2.60 -4.76
CA HIS A 115 -19.73 -1.77 -5.87
C HIS A 115 -18.66 -0.73 -6.17
N ASN A 116 -18.22 -0.67 -7.43
CA ASN A 116 -17.28 0.36 -7.82
C ASN A 116 -17.94 1.75 -7.83
N TYR A 117 -17.13 2.79 -7.75
CA TYR A 117 -17.57 4.17 -7.69
C TYR A 117 -18.51 4.58 -8.83
N PHE A 118 -18.31 4.06 -10.04
CA PHE A 118 -19.18 4.37 -11.19
C PHE A 118 -20.58 3.81 -11.02
N LYS A 119 -20.74 2.69 -10.34
CA LYS A 119 -22.06 2.15 -9.98
C LYS A 119 -22.71 2.97 -8.87
N LEU A 120 -21.96 3.34 -7.84
CA LEU A 120 -22.45 4.20 -6.76
C LEU A 120 -22.92 5.57 -7.27
N ALA A 121 -22.27 6.13 -8.27
CA ALA A 121 -22.68 7.38 -8.89
C ALA A 121 -24.07 7.27 -9.55
N LYS A 122 -24.44 6.10 -10.06
CA LYS A 122 -25.78 5.82 -10.63
C LYS A 122 -26.81 5.46 -9.55
N GLY A 123 -26.38 5.02 -8.39
CA GLY A 123 -27.17 4.52 -7.28
C GLY A 123 -27.32 3.00 -7.30
N VAL A 124 -27.25 2.41 -6.12
CA VAL A 124 -27.41 0.98 -5.87
C VAL A 124 -28.32 0.74 -4.68
N TRP A 125 -29.07 -0.35 -4.71
CA TRP A 125 -29.82 -0.83 -3.54
C TRP A 125 -28.95 -1.81 -2.77
N HIS A 126 -28.87 -1.61 -1.46
CA HIS A 126 -28.18 -2.49 -0.54
C HIS A 126 -28.95 -2.57 0.78
N GLU A 127 -29.32 -3.79 1.18
CA GLU A 127 -30.07 -4.06 2.42
C GLU A 127 -31.30 -3.15 2.63
N GLY A 128 -32.06 -2.93 1.54
CA GLY A 128 -33.25 -2.06 1.60
C GLY A 128 -32.98 -0.55 1.58
N GLN A 129 -31.74 -0.15 1.45
CA GLN A 129 -31.31 1.25 1.39
C GLN A 129 -30.81 1.62 -0.01
N PHE A 130 -31.29 2.74 -0.54
CA PHE A 130 -30.77 3.28 -1.80
C PHE A 130 -29.55 4.17 -1.53
N ILE A 131 -28.38 3.74 -2.00
CA ILE A 131 -27.12 4.45 -1.86
C ILE A 131 -26.74 5.05 -3.20
N LYS A 132 -26.63 6.36 -3.25
CA LYS A 132 -26.28 7.10 -4.47
C LYS A 132 -25.36 8.26 -4.15
N GLY A 133 -24.43 8.46 -5.04
CA GLY A 133 -23.59 9.65 -5.06
C GLY A 133 -22.12 9.32 -5.18
N ILE A 134 -21.33 10.37 -5.41
CA ILE A 134 -19.88 10.32 -5.39
C ILE A 134 -19.46 10.88 -4.04
N ASP A 135 -18.70 10.11 -3.29
CA ASP A 135 -18.05 10.62 -2.08
C ASP A 135 -16.66 11.14 -2.46
N TRP A 136 -16.52 12.45 -2.54
CA TRP A 136 -15.28 13.09 -2.95
C TRP A 136 -14.14 12.90 -1.95
N ILE A 137 -14.47 12.70 -0.67
CA ILE A 137 -13.46 12.41 0.36
C ILE A 137 -12.85 11.03 0.08
N ASP A 138 -13.68 10.04 -0.14
CA ASP A 138 -13.25 8.69 -0.47
C ASP A 138 -12.42 8.65 -1.78
N TRP A 139 -12.84 9.39 -2.81
CA TRP A 139 -12.05 9.54 -4.03
C TRP A 139 -10.69 10.18 -3.77
N ALA A 140 -10.63 11.23 -2.97
CA ALA A 140 -9.37 11.90 -2.64
C ALA A 140 -8.43 10.96 -1.90
N LEU A 141 -8.94 10.21 -0.91
CA LEU A 141 -8.15 9.23 -0.16
C LEU A 141 -7.74 8.02 -1.00
N LEU A 142 -8.58 7.60 -1.95
CA LEU A 142 -8.18 6.57 -2.91
C LEU A 142 -7.01 7.03 -3.80
N LEU A 143 -7.06 8.27 -4.29
CA LEU A 143 -6.01 8.84 -5.15
C LEU A 143 -4.74 9.19 -4.37
N ASP A 144 -4.86 9.46 -3.06
CA ASP A 144 -3.71 9.68 -2.18
C ASP A 144 -2.79 8.43 -2.11
N LEU A 145 -3.36 7.23 -2.17
CA LEU A 145 -2.59 5.99 -2.16
C LEU A 145 -1.54 5.92 -3.29
N PRO A 146 -1.88 6.03 -4.58
CA PRO A 146 -0.87 6.08 -5.63
C PRO A 146 -0.04 7.38 -5.59
N ALA A 147 -0.60 8.50 -5.14
CA ALA A 147 0.13 9.76 -5.02
C ALA A 147 1.28 9.69 -4.00
N VAL A 148 1.13 8.90 -2.95
CA VAL A 148 2.19 8.63 -1.96
C VAL A 148 3.08 7.47 -2.42
N SER A 149 2.48 6.39 -2.93
CA SER A 149 3.22 5.16 -3.26
C SER A 149 4.15 5.32 -4.45
N ILE A 150 3.76 6.07 -5.48
CA ILE A 150 4.63 6.28 -6.66
C ILE A 150 5.93 7.00 -6.28
N PRO A 151 5.90 8.15 -5.60
CA PRO A 151 7.12 8.79 -5.11
C PRO A 151 7.93 7.90 -4.16
N ALA A 152 7.27 7.14 -3.27
CA ALA A 152 7.93 6.22 -2.36
C ALA A 152 8.71 5.13 -3.11
N CYS A 153 8.10 4.53 -4.15
CA CYS A 153 8.76 3.54 -5.01
C CYS A 153 9.97 4.14 -5.72
N ILE A 154 9.81 5.31 -6.34
CA ILE A 154 10.89 6.01 -7.05
C ILE A 154 12.04 6.35 -6.09
N ALA A 155 11.72 6.93 -4.92
CA ALA A 155 12.70 7.30 -3.93
C ALA A 155 13.46 6.08 -3.40
N SER A 156 12.77 4.97 -3.11
CA SER A 156 13.38 3.73 -2.64
C SER A 156 14.30 3.10 -3.70
N LEU A 157 13.88 3.07 -4.96
CA LEU A 157 14.71 2.55 -6.06
C LEU A 157 15.95 3.44 -6.30
N LYS A 158 15.80 4.76 -6.26
CA LYS A 158 16.92 5.70 -6.37
C LYS A 158 17.92 5.49 -5.23
N LYS A 159 17.44 5.46 -3.99
CA LYS A 159 18.29 5.27 -2.80
C LYS A 159 18.99 3.90 -2.83
N ARG A 160 18.28 2.85 -3.30
CA ARG A 160 18.88 1.53 -3.52
C ARG A 160 20.06 1.58 -4.51
N LYS A 161 19.88 2.31 -5.62
CA LYS A 161 20.95 2.47 -6.62
C LYS A 161 22.16 3.19 -6.03
N GLU A 162 21.94 4.34 -5.36
CA GLU A 162 22.99 5.10 -4.68
C GLU A 162 23.76 4.24 -3.67
N PHE A 163 23.05 3.46 -2.86
CA PHE A 163 23.64 2.57 -1.88
C PHE A 163 24.49 1.46 -2.55
N LYS A 164 24.02 0.87 -3.65
CA LYS A 164 24.83 -0.10 -4.42
C LYS A 164 26.11 0.51 -4.98
N GLU A 165 26.04 1.72 -5.53
CA GLU A 165 27.20 2.42 -6.07
C GLU A 165 28.24 2.73 -4.98
N LYS A 166 27.77 3.16 -3.80
CA LYS A 166 28.62 3.39 -2.61
C LYS A 166 29.39 2.12 -2.22
N LEU A 167 28.70 0.98 -2.12
CA LEU A 167 29.36 -0.30 -1.77
C LEU A 167 30.42 -0.72 -2.79
N LEU A 168 30.20 -0.44 -4.09
CA LEU A 168 31.17 -0.75 -5.13
C LEU A 168 32.43 0.13 -5.07
N THR A 169 32.30 1.35 -4.59
CA THR A 169 33.42 2.29 -4.45
C THR A 169 34.23 2.05 -3.17
N GLU A 170 33.56 1.69 -2.07
CA GLU A 170 34.22 1.41 -0.79
C GLU A 170 34.84 0.02 -0.70
N GLY A 171 34.40 -0.93 -1.53
CA GLY A 171 34.92 -2.30 -1.60
C GLY A 171 36.14 -2.47 -2.51
N LYS A 172 36.67 -1.37 -3.08
CA LYS A 172 37.92 -1.30 -3.84
C LYS A 172 39.05 -0.76 -2.98
#